data_1c1f977d936c35cb0c570483a1a72b38
#
_entry.id   1c1f977d936c35cb0c570483a1a72b38
#
_cell.length_a   1.000
_cell.length_b   1.000
_cell.length_c   1.000
_cell.angle_alpha   90.00
_cell.angle_beta   90.00
_cell.angle_gamma   90.00
#
_symmetry.space_group_name_H-M   'P 1'
#
loop_
_entity.id
_entity.type
_entity.pdbx_description
1 polymer ?
#
loop_
_entity_poly.entity_id
_entity_poly.type
_entity_poly.pdbx_seq_one_letter_code
_entity_poly.pdbx_strand_id
1 'polypeptide(L)'
;QDPADVGRADPAALVSAVVAARPFLRFRLDRLLASADTASAEGRAKAANAAVGLVAEHPDDLVRDQYLMDLAERLAIDVDRLRRVLARGPVTADPGRPPRERSGSSGEGPDSGGPRRPAPLEGPEIEALRVAVHAPELVAGRIRAEVFAEPVAREAFEALASSATFHEALERASGAAAEVLERLAVEDPPWGEDPDPYATSVLVQVTEAAAERRLRTMVRAGDDRASELKHLLDELVAARQGGAWGVAHRAAAQLLPWVGASGEE
;
A
#
# COMPACT_ATOMS: atom_id res chain seq x y z
N GLN A 1 20.28 -24.25 13.19
CA GLN A 1 20.60 -25.51 12.49
C GLN A 1 20.01 -25.39 11.07
N ASP A 2 20.81 -25.77 10.09
CA ASP A 2 20.39 -25.85 8.69
C ASP A 2 19.39 -27.01 8.53
N PRO A 3 18.24 -26.78 7.86
CA PRO A 3 17.24 -27.83 7.59
C PRO A 3 17.84 -29.05 6.88
N ALA A 4 18.85 -28.86 6.03
CA ALA A 4 19.53 -29.93 5.33
C ALA A 4 20.35 -30.82 6.29
N ASP A 5 20.97 -30.24 7.33
CA ASP A 5 21.70 -30.98 8.33
C ASP A 5 20.76 -31.76 9.27
N VAL A 6 19.64 -31.16 9.64
CA VAL A 6 18.58 -31.85 10.42
C VAL A 6 18.02 -33.02 9.61
N GLY A 7 17.71 -32.81 8.34
CA GLY A 7 17.16 -33.87 7.47
C GLY A 7 18.12 -35.03 7.22
N ARG A 8 19.45 -34.80 7.24
CA ARG A 8 20.47 -35.86 7.14
C ARG A 8 20.62 -36.62 8.45
N ALA A 9 20.60 -35.89 9.58
CA ALA A 9 20.81 -36.48 10.90
C ALA A 9 19.56 -37.21 11.45
N ASP A 10 18.38 -36.62 11.25
CA ASP A 10 17.09 -37.18 11.71
C ASP A 10 15.94 -36.76 10.77
N PRO A 11 15.64 -37.56 9.73
CA PRO A 11 14.54 -37.28 8.82
C PRO A 11 13.18 -37.22 9.51
N ALA A 12 12.97 -37.99 10.60
CA ALA A 12 11.70 -37.99 11.33
C ALA A 12 11.51 -36.70 12.10
N ALA A 13 12.57 -36.14 12.67
CA ALA A 13 12.53 -34.83 13.30
C ALA A 13 12.19 -33.72 12.29
N LEU A 14 12.72 -33.77 11.07
CA LEU A 14 12.41 -32.82 10.02
C LEU A 14 10.91 -32.89 9.62
N VAL A 15 10.38 -34.09 9.39
CA VAL A 15 8.94 -34.30 9.11
C VAL A 15 8.09 -33.78 10.24
N SER A 16 8.46 -34.09 11.49
CA SER A 16 7.74 -33.59 12.68
C SER A 16 7.74 -32.07 12.77
N ALA A 17 8.89 -31.43 12.44
CA ALA A 17 9.02 -29.98 12.42
C ALA A 17 8.13 -29.34 11.32
N VAL A 18 8.04 -29.97 10.14
CA VAL A 18 7.18 -29.49 9.04
C VAL A 18 5.69 -29.63 9.40
N VAL A 19 5.30 -30.76 10.01
CA VAL A 19 3.91 -30.98 10.47
C VAL A 19 3.54 -30.02 11.61
N ALA A 20 4.48 -29.69 12.49
CA ALA A 20 4.30 -28.74 13.58
C ALA A 20 4.47 -27.27 13.14
N ALA A 21 4.75 -27.02 11.86
CA ALA A 21 4.97 -25.66 11.35
C ALA A 21 3.69 -24.82 11.52
N ARG A 22 3.87 -23.62 12.06
CA ARG A 22 2.79 -22.65 12.21
C ARG A 22 2.78 -21.71 11.01
N PRO A 23 1.61 -21.15 10.64
CA PRO A 23 1.53 -20.09 9.64
C PRO A 23 2.52 -18.95 9.97
N PHE A 24 3.24 -18.47 8.98
CA PHE A 24 4.30 -17.47 9.16
C PHE A 24 3.80 -16.20 9.84
N LEU A 25 2.61 -15.72 9.47
CA LEU A 25 1.99 -14.56 10.13
C LEU A 25 1.76 -14.82 11.62
N ARG A 26 1.27 -16.02 12.00
CA ARG A 26 1.10 -16.39 13.41
C ARG A 26 2.41 -16.34 14.18
N PHE A 27 3.49 -16.86 13.60
CA PHE A 27 4.83 -16.82 14.20
C PHE A 27 5.30 -15.37 14.41
N ARG A 28 5.13 -14.48 13.40
CA ARG A 28 5.49 -13.06 13.51
C ARG A 28 4.71 -12.36 14.62
N LEU A 29 3.40 -12.59 14.70
CA LEU A 29 2.52 -12.02 15.74
C LEU A 29 2.92 -12.50 17.14
N ASP A 30 3.16 -13.82 17.31
CA ASP A 30 3.57 -14.39 18.60
C ASP A 30 4.92 -13.77 19.06
N ARG A 31 5.87 -13.61 18.16
CA ARG A 31 7.15 -12.98 18.45
C ARG A 31 7.02 -11.49 18.83
N LEU A 32 6.19 -10.74 18.10
CA LEU A 32 5.90 -9.33 18.40
C LEU A 32 5.29 -9.19 19.79
N LEU A 33 4.25 -9.96 20.10
CA LEU A 33 3.56 -9.87 21.38
C LEU A 33 4.42 -10.35 22.55
N ALA A 34 5.32 -11.34 22.33
CA ALA A 34 6.25 -11.80 23.35
C ALA A 34 7.30 -10.73 23.73
N SER A 35 7.63 -9.80 22.82
CA SER A 35 8.57 -8.71 23.07
C SER A 35 7.90 -7.39 23.50
N ALA A 36 6.57 -7.30 23.43
CA ALA A 36 5.82 -6.10 23.75
C ALA A 36 5.46 -6.01 25.24
N ASP A 37 5.42 -4.78 25.76
CA ASP A 37 4.82 -4.53 27.07
C ASP A 37 3.28 -4.57 26.93
N THR A 38 2.69 -5.70 27.33
CA THR A 38 1.23 -5.88 27.34
C THR A 38 0.61 -5.60 28.71
N ALA A 39 1.42 -5.24 29.72
CA ALA A 39 0.92 -4.96 31.07
C ALA A 39 0.30 -3.55 31.16
N SER A 40 0.94 -2.54 30.53
CA SER A 40 0.44 -1.18 30.51
C SER A 40 -0.61 -0.95 29.41
N ALA A 41 -1.51 0.02 29.58
CA ALA A 41 -2.49 0.37 28.55
C ALA A 41 -1.82 0.94 27.29
N GLU A 42 -0.78 1.73 27.47
CA GLU A 42 0.02 2.33 26.41
C GLU A 42 0.81 1.27 25.65
N GLY A 43 1.40 0.30 26.35
CA GLY A 43 2.13 -0.82 25.78
C GLY A 43 1.19 -1.73 24.96
N ARG A 44 -0.02 -2.04 25.49
CA ARG A 44 -1.04 -2.78 24.73
C ARG A 44 -1.47 -2.04 23.46
N ALA A 45 -1.68 -0.71 23.54
CA ALA A 45 -2.06 0.08 22.37
C ALA A 45 -0.95 0.08 21.30
N LYS A 46 0.32 0.20 21.72
CA LYS A 46 1.47 0.13 20.83
C LYS A 46 1.61 -1.25 20.18
N ALA A 47 1.47 -2.31 20.98
CA ALA A 47 1.50 -3.70 20.49
C ALA A 47 0.36 -3.97 19.50
N ALA A 48 -0.85 -3.46 19.78
CA ALA A 48 -2.00 -3.60 18.90
C ALA A 48 -1.78 -2.92 17.54
N ASN A 49 -1.28 -1.69 17.52
CA ASN A 49 -0.99 -0.98 16.27
C ASN A 49 0.07 -1.71 15.43
N ALA A 50 1.15 -2.18 16.04
CA ALA A 50 2.18 -2.94 15.35
C ALA A 50 1.66 -4.30 14.83
N ALA A 51 0.83 -5.01 15.63
CA ALA A 51 0.23 -6.29 15.23
C ALA A 51 -0.77 -6.13 14.09
N VAL A 52 -1.61 -5.07 14.12
CA VAL A 52 -2.55 -4.76 13.02
C VAL A 52 -1.79 -4.46 11.73
N GLY A 53 -0.61 -3.79 11.80
CA GLY A 53 0.25 -3.59 10.64
C GLY A 53 0.70 -4.92 10.01
N LEU A 54 1.10 -5.91 10.81
CA LEU A 54 1.46 -7.24 10.30
C LEU A 54 0.25 -7.99 9.70
N VAL A 55 -0.93 -7.86 10.31
CA VAL A 55 -2.16 -8.48 9.79
C VAL A 55 -2.57 -7.86 8.46
N ALA A 56 -2.36 -6.55 8.27
CA ALA A 56 -2.66 -5.83 7.04
C ALA A 56 -1.89 -6.38 5.82
N GLU A 57 -0.72 -6.98 6.03
CA GLU A 57 0.09 -7.60 4.97
C GLU A 57 -0.56 -8.88 4.38
N HIS A 58 -1.54 -9.47 5.07
CA HIS A 58 -2.19 -10.71 4.57
C HIS A 58 -3.21 -10.38 3.48
N PRO A 59 -3.20 -11.08 2.32
CA PRO A 59 -4.07 -10.77 1.19
C PRO A 59 -5.55 -11.10 1.42
N ASP A 60 -5.85 -12.09 2.27
CA ASP A 60 -7.21 -12.58 2.51
C ASP A 60 -7.88 -11.85 3.67
N ASP A 61 -9.04 -11.23 3.42
CA ASP A 61 -9.81 -10.44 4.37
C ASP A 61 -10.36 -11.27 5.54
N LEU A 62 -10.82 -12.49 5.25
CA LEU A 62 -11.36 -13.39 6.28
C LEU A 62 -10.26 -13.84 7.24
N VAL A 63 -9.06 -14.12 6.69
CA VAL A 63 -7.90 -14.47 7.50
C VAL A 63 -7.45 -13.27 8.34
N ARG A 64 -7.45 -12.05 7.76
CA ARG A 64 -7.18 -10.82 8.52
C ARG A 64 -8.16 -10.68 9.69
N ASP A 65 -9.46 -10.87 9.45
CA ASP A 65 -10.47 -10.72 10.49
C ASP A 65 -10.29 -11.75 11.62
N GLN A 66 -9.95 -13.01 11.29
CA GLN A 66 -9.66 -14.05 12.29
C GLN A 66 -8.45 -13.68 13.17
N TYR A 67 -7.38 -13.12 12.56
CA TYR A 67 -6.24 -12.64 13.34
C TYR A 67 -6.57 -11.41 14.20
N LEU A 68 -7.46 -10.52 13.74
CA LEU A 68 -7.92 -9.39 14.56
C LEU A 68 -8.74 -9.86 15.76
N MET A 69 -9.56 -10.90 15.62
CA MET A 69 -10.29 -11.50 16.75
C MET A 69 -9.32 -12.11 17.78
N ASP A 70 -8.32 -12.87 17.34
CA ASP A 70 -7.28 -13.43 18.21
C ASP A 70 -6.48 -12.31 18.94
N LEU A 71 -6.13 -11.24 18.24
CA LEU A 71 -5.44 -10.09 18.82
C LEU A 71 -6.31 -9.35 19.84
N ALA A 72 -7.61 -9.19 19.55
CA ALA A 72 -8.58 -8.54 20.43
C ALA A 72 -8.64 -9.25 21.79
N GLU A 73 -8.72 -10.59 21.76
CA GLU A 73 -8.71 -11.43 22.97
C GLU A 73 -7.38 -11.33 23.73
N ARG A 74 -6.25 -11.48 23.03
CA ARG A 74 -4.91 -11.50 23.63
C ARG A 74 -4.50 -10.16 24.26
N LEU A 75 -4.94 -9.03 23.67
CA LEU A 75 -4.61 -7.69 24.14
C LEU A 75 -5.71 -7.06 25.00
N ALA A 76 -6.84 -7.75 25.18
CA ALA A 76 -8.04 -7.23 25.84
C ALA A 76 -8.49 -5.87 25.23
N ILE A 77 -8.56 -5.82 23.91
CA ILE A 77 -8.99 -4.66 23.13
C ILE A 77 -10.21 -5.06 22.30
N ASP A 78 -11.18 -4.16 22.17
CA ASP A 78 -12.35 -4.37 21.34
C ASP A 78 -11.98 -4.60 19.86
N VAL A 79 -12.53 -5.64 19.23
CA VAL A 79 -12.20 -6.03 17.84
C VAL A 79 -12.58 -4.96 16.82
N ASP A 80 -13.69 -4.23 17.05
CA ASP A 80 -14.10 -3.17 16.13
C ASP A 80 -13.14 -1.96 16.19
N ARG A 81 -12.45 -1.80 17.32
CA ARG A 81 -11.36 -0.82 17.42
C ARG A 81 -10.16 -1.23 16.58
N LEU A 82 -9.78 -2.50 16.58
CA LEU A 82 -8.70 -3.04 15.73
C LEU A 82 -9.07 -2.97 14.24
N ARG A 83 -10.31 -3.28 13.87
CA ARG A 83 -10.83 -3.11 12.51
C ARG A 83 -10.74 -1.66 12.02
N ARG A 84 -11.07 -0.69 12.89
CA ARG A 84 -10.92 0.73 12.57
C ARG A 84 -9.46 1.14 12.40
N VAL A 85 -8.54 0.57 13.16
CA VAL A 85 -7.10 0.79 12.98
C VAL A 85 -6.65 0.21 11.65
N LEU A 86 -7.06 -1.02 11.32
CA LEU A 86 -6.76 -1.65 10.03
C LEU A 86 -7.27 -0.81 8.85
N ALA A 87 -8.51 -0.32 8.93
CA ALA A 87 -9.12 0.51 7.88
C ALA A 87 -8.46 1.89 7.69
N ARG A 88 -7.75 2.41 8.72
CA ARG A 88 -6.98 3.66 8.65
C ARG A 88 -5.57 3.48 8.08
N GLY A 89 -5.14 2.23 7.91
CA GLY A 89 -3.77 1.87 7.59
C GLY A 89 -2.83 1.92 8.80
N PRO A 90 -1.64 1.30 8.70
CA PRO A 90 -0.68 1.25 9.80
C PRO A 90 -0.19 2.67 10.15
N VAL A 91 -0.43 3.08 11.37
CA VAL A 91 0.24 4.25 11.95
C VAL A 91 1.65 3.80 12.30
N THR A 92 2.63 4.09 11.47
CA THR A 92 4.04 3.91 11.81
C THR A 92 4.34 4.76 13.05
N ALA A 93 4.49 4.10 14.19
CA ALA A 93 4.88 4.75 15.42
C ALA A 93 6.34 5.18 15.29
N ASP A 94 6.57 6.48 15.12
CA ASP A 94 7.87 7.09 15.35
C ASP A 94 8.23 6.94 16.85
N PRO A 95 9.28 6.19 17.23
CA PRO A 95 9.61 5.91 18.63
C PRO A 95 10.15 7.12 19.41
N GLY A 96 10.17 8.31 18.81
CA GLY A 96 10.77 9.52 19.39
C GLY A 96 9.83 10.65 19.79
N ARG A 97 8.50 10.55 19.62
CA ARG A 97 7.61 11.68 19.91
C ARG A 97 6.73 11.44 21.14
N PRO A 98 6.85 12.26 22.21
CA PRO A 98 6.00 12.14 23.39
C PRO A 98 4.52 12.45 23.07
N PRO A 99 3.56 11.86 23.81
CA PRO A 99 2.13 12.05 23.60
C PRO A 99 1.75 13.52 23.84
N ARG A 100 1.14 14.17 22.84
CA ARG A 100 0.46 15.43 23.07
C ARG A 100 -0.92 15.14 23.63
N GLU A 101 -1.12 15.53 24.89
CA GLU A 101 -2.42 15.60 25.53
C GLU A 101 -3.37 16.50 24.74
N ARG A 102 -4.53 15.94 24.37
CA ARG A 102 -5.62 16.73 23.80
C ARG A 102 -6.42 17.35 24.96
N SER A 103 -6.02 18.49 25.39
CA SER A 103 -6.91 19.40 26.12
C SER A 103 -7.76 20.15 25.11
N GLY A 104 -9.07 20.00 25.22
CA GLY A 104 -10.01 20.78 24.44
C GLY A 104 -9.97 22.24 24.87
N SER A 105 -9.84 23.16 23.94
CA SER A 105 -10.43 24.50 24.05
C SER A 105 -10.53 25.11 22.64
N SER A 106 -11.72 25.52 22.31
CA SER A 106 -12.04 26.41 21.22
C SER A 106 -11.28 27.73 21.38
N GLY A 107 -10.53 28.14 20.37
CA GLY A 107 -9.84 29.42 20.36
C GLY A 107 -9.28 29.69 18.96
N GLU A 108 -9.97 30.56 18.23
CA GLU A 108 -9.45 31.18 17.02
C GLU A 108 -8.17 31.96 17.34
N GLY A 109 -7.11 31.71 16.61
CA GLY A 109 -5.88 32.50 16.62
C GLY A 109 -5.07 32.27 15.36
N PRO A 110 -4.42 33.33 14.78
CA PRO A 110 -4.08 33.39 13.36
C PRO A 110 -2.89 32.52 12.97
N ASP A 111 -3.04 32.00 11.79
CA ASP A 111 -2.12 31.43 10.83
C ASP A 111 -0.63 31.72 11.08
N SER A 112 0.12 30.67 11.42
CA SER A 112 1.58 30.65 11.32
C SER A 112 1.93 29.50 10.37
N GLY A 113 1.82 29.78 9.09
CA GLY A 113 2.15 28.86 7.99
C GLY A 113 3.65 28.56 7.94
N GLY A 114 4.08 27.54 8.68
CA GLY A 114 5.29 26.81 8.34
C GLY A 114 4.94 25.70 7.36
N PRO A 115 5.80 25.37 6.37
CA PRO A 115 5.52 24.34 5.42
C PRO A 115 5.29 23.00 6.14
N ARG A 116 4.05 22.50 6.09
CA ARG A 116 3.74 21.12 6.53
C ARG A 116 4.55 20.20 5.64
N ARG A 117 5.51 19.49 6.23
CA ARG A 117 6.12 18.35 5.53
C ARG A 117 4.99 17.43 5.08
N PRO A 118 4.87 17.14 3.78
CA PRO A 118 3.87 16.21 3.30
C PRO A 118 4.07 14.86 3.99
N ALA A 119 2.97 14.20 4.34
CA ALA A 119 3.01 12.84 4.86
C ALA A 119 3.72 11.96 3.84
N PRO A 120 4.51 10.94 4.26
CA PRO A 120 5.14 10.03 3.33
C PRO A 120 4.06 9.44 2.42
N LEU A 121 4.27 9.56 1.10
CA LEU A 121 3.42 8.90 0.12
C LEU A 121 3.59 7.39 0.30
N GLU A 122 2.49 6.68 0.51
CA GLU A 122 2.45 5.22 0.66
C GLU A 122 1.38 4.64 -0.28
N GLY A 123 1.50 3.36 -0.62
CA GLY A 123 0.51 2.66 -1.43
C GLY A 123 0.89 2.52 -2.90
N PRO A 124 -0.06 2.07 -3.76
CA PRO A 124 0.23 1.69 -5.13
C PRO A 124 0.76 2.83 -6.01
N GLU A 125 0.48 4.08 -5.66
CA GLU A 125 0.96 5.26 -6.41
C GLU A 125 2.47 5.45 -6.23
N ILE A 126 3.00 5.28 -5.01
CA ILE A 126 4.44 5.39 -4.77
C ILE A 126 5.18 4.20 -5.40
N GLU A 127 4.57 3.00 -5.37
CA GLU A 127 5.15 1.85 -6.02
C GLU A 127 5.18 1.99 -7.55
N ALA A 128 4.16 2.62 -8.15
CA ALA A 128 4.17 2.95 -9.57
C ALA A 128 5.28 3.97 -9.93
N LEU A 129 5.51 4.97 -9.07
CA LEU A 129 6.65 5.89 -9.23
C LEU A 129 7.99 5.17 -9.08
N ARG A 130 8.11 4.24 -8.13
CA ARG A 130 9.32 3.41 -7.95
C ARG A 130 9.62 2.61 -9.22
N VAL A 131 8.61 1.97 -9.82
CA VAL A 131 8.78 1.30 -11.12
C VAL A 131 9.18 2.31 -12.20
N ALA A 132 8.58 3.50 -12.25
CA ALA A 132 8.91 4.52 -13.23
C ALA A 132 10.35 5.04 -13.12
N VAL A 133 10.92 5.07 -11.91
CA VAL A 133 12.31 5.48 -11.66
C VAL A 133 13.31 4.38 -12.04
N HIS A 134 13.05 3.13 -11.67
CA HIS A 134 14.02 2.04 -11.80
C HIS A 134 13.86 1.18 -13.06
N ALA A 135 12.65 1.14 -13.64
CA ALA A 135 12.31 0.37 -14.85
C ALA A 135 11.30 1.16 -15.72
N PRO A 136 11.69 2.35 -16.23
CA PRO A 136 10.79 3.26 -16.95
C PRO A 136 10.15 2.63 -18.19
N GLU A 137 10.82 1.67 -18.84
CA GLU A 137 10.32 0.94 -20.00
C GLU A 137 9.08 0.11 -19.67
N LEU A 138 8.92 -0.34 -18.43
CA LEU A 138 7.75 -1.11 -18.00
C LEU A 138 6.53 -0.24 -17.72
N VAL A 139 6.71 1.07 -17.63
CA VAL A 139 5.66 2.05 -17.31
C VAL A 139 5.25 2.85 -18.56
N ALA A 140 6.19 3.04 -19.48
CA ALA A 140 6.00 3.85 -20.68
C ALA A 140 4.79 3.36 -21.51
N GLY A 141 3.79 4.23 -21.68
CA GLY A 141 2.54 3.95 -22.39
C GLY A 141 1.55 3.02 -21.68
N ARG A 142 1.90 2.50 -20.50
CA ARG A 142 1.06 1.57 -19.72
C ARG A 142 0.23 2.25 -18.62
N ILE A 143 0.64 3.45 -18.20
CA ILE A 143 -0.13 4.33 -17.30
C ILE A 143 0.00 5.79 -17.74
N ARG A 144 -0.80 6.65 -17.13
CA ARG A 144 -0.83 8.11 -17.37
C ARG A 144 -0.83 8.84 -16.03
N ALA A 145 -0.52 10.15 -16.06
CA ALA A 145 -0.49 10.99 -14.86
C ALA A 145 -1.83 11.02 -14.10
N GLU A 146 -2.94 10.88 -14.81
CA GLU A 146 -4.29 10.91 -14.24
C GLU A 146 -4.60 9.71 -13.32
N VAL A 147 -3.82 8.64 -13.37
CA VAL A 147 -3.99 7.52 -12.43
C VAL A 147 -3.58 7.90 -11.00
N PHE A 148 -2.76 8.93 -10.84
CA PHE A 148 -2.30 9.43 -9.55
C PHE A 148 -3.33 10.39 -8.93
N ALA A 149 -3.79 10.11 -7.73
CA ALA A 149 -4.68 11.00 -6.97
C ALA A 149 -3.89 12.10 -6.27
N GLU A 150 -2.72 11.71 -5.69
CA GLU A 150 -1.88 12.62 -4.95
C GLU A 150 -1.17 13.60 -5.90
N PRO A 151 -1.33 14.93 -5.70
CA PRO A 151 -0.76 15.93 -6.60
C PRO A 151 0.76 15.82 -6.75
N VAL A 152 1.47 15.52 -5.66
CA VAL A 152 2.93 15.37 -5.64
C VAL A 152 3.35 14.14 -6.45
N ALA A 153 2.63 13.02 -6.34
CA ALA A 153 2.92 11.82 -7.12
C ALA A 153 2.63 12.01 -8.62
N ARG A 154 1.54 12.71 -8.93
CA ARG A 154 1.20 13.08 -10.32
C ARG A 154 2.27 13.95 -10.94
N GLU A 155 2.70 15.01 -10.27
CA GLU A 155 3.74 15.91 -10.73
C GLU A 155 5.08 15.18 -10.91
N ALA A 156 5.46 14.31 -9.98
CA ALA A 156 6.66 13.48 -10.09
C ALA A 156 6.61 12.58 -11.33
N PHE A 157 5.46 11.95 -11.59
CA PHE A 157 5.27 11.13 -12.79
C PHE A 157 5.28 11.94 -14.07
N GLU A 158 4.65 13.11 -14.12
CA GLU A 158 4.66 14.03 -15.27
C GLU A 158 6.09 14.51 -15.59
N ALA A 159 6.87 14.82 -14.57
CA ALA A 159 8.27 15.17 -14.74
C ALA A 159 9.08 14.02 -15.36
N LEU A 160 8.92 12.79 -14.88
CA LEU A 160 9.56 11.60 -15.47
C LEU A 160 9.11 11.35 -16.90
N ALA A 161 7.80 11.39 -17.17
CA ALA A 161 7.23 11.08 -18.48
C ALA A 161 7.57 12.12 -19.56
N SER A 162 7.86 13.36 -19.16
CA SER A 162 8.20 14.48 -20.07
C SER A 162 9.69 14.74 -20.21
N SER A 163 10.56 13.96 -19.58
CA SER A 163 12.01 14.14 -19.57
C SER A 163 12.73 12.97 -20.24
N ALA A 164 13.84 13.26 -20.90
CA ALA A 164 14.68 12.23 -21.51
C ALA A 164 15.62 11.56 -20.49
N THR A 165 15.92 12.24 -19.38
CA THR A 165 16.82 11.76 -18.34
C THR A 165 16.20 12.00 -16.95
N PHE A 166 16.63 11.19 -15.97
CA PHE A 166 16.23 11.38 -14.58
C PHE A 166 16.63 12.75 -14.02
N HIS A 167 17.79 13.27 -14.45
CA HIS A 167 18.27 14.59 -14.04
C HIS A 167 17.34 15.72 -14.53
N GLU A 168 16.92 15.67 -15.79
CA GLU A 168 15.91 16.61 -16.31
C GLU A 168 14.58 16.52 -15.59
N ALA A 169 14.17 15.31 -15.18
CA ALA A 169 12.96 15.12 -14.39
C ALA A 169 13.05 15.80 -13.02
N LEU A 170 14.21 15.72 -12.35
CA LEU A 170 14.45 16.42 -11.08
C LEU A 170 14.42 17.95 -11.25
N GLU A 171 14.98 18.47 -12.34
CA GLU A 171 14.94 19.92 -12.61
C GLU A 171 13.53 20.45 -12.90
N ARG A 172 12.65 19.61 -13.45
CA ARG A 172 11.24 19.95 -13.77
C ARG A 172 10.30 19.81 -12.59
N ALA A 173 10.58 18.88 -11.69
CA ALA A 173 9.74 18.60 -10.54
C ALA A 173 9.83 19.75 -9.51
N SER A 174 8.72 20.05 -8.83
CA SER A 174 8.75 20.95 -7.67
C SER A 174 9.54 20.32 -6.51
N GLY A 175 9.89 21.14 -5.49
CA GLY A 175 10.66 20.67 -4.34
C GLY A 175 10.12 19.37 -3.72
N ALA A 176 8.79 19.27 -3.50
CA ALA A 176 8.17 18.07 -2.93
C ALA A 176 8.21 16.85 -3.86
N ALA A 177 7.97 17.06 -5.16
CA ALA A 177 8.03 15.98 -6.16
C ALA A 177 9.49 15.54 -6.40
N ALA A 178 10.44 16.49 -6.44
CA ALA A 178 11.86 16.19 -6.55
C ALA A 178 12.35 15.38 -5.32
N GLU A 179 11.99 15.76 -4.10
CA GLU A 179 12.34 15.00 -2.89
C GLU A 179 11.83 13.55 -2.93
N VAL A 180 10.62 13.31 -3.48
CA VAL A 180 10.08 11.96 -3.68
C VAL A 180 10.92 11.18 -4.69
N LEU A 181 11.26 11.79 -5.83
CA LEU A 181 12.08 11.16 -6.87
C LEU A 181 13.49 10.83 -6.37
N GLU A 182 14.16 11.79 -5.70
CA GLU A 182 15.48 11.58 -5.10
C GLU A 182 15.48 10.42 -4.10
N ARG A 183 14.46 10.36 -3.23
CA ARG A 183 14.31 9.26 -2.28
C ARG A 183 14.16 7.93 -2.98
N LEU A 184 13.27 7.84 -3.98
CA LEU A 184 13.02 6.59 -4.71
C LEU A 184 14.25 6.12 -5.48
N ALA A 185 15.06 7.05 -6.01
CA ALA A 185 16.26 6.71 -6.77
C ALA A 185 17.37 6.06 -5.92
N VAL A 186 17.40 6.31 -4.60
CA VAL A 186 18.40 5.74 -3.70
C VAL A 186 17.89 4.51 -2.93
N GLU A 187 16.59 4.22 -2.99
CA GLU A 187 16.00 3.03 -2.39
C GLU A 187 16.20 1.82 -3.31
N ASP A 188 16.61 0.69 -2.74
CA ASP A 188 16.69 -0.56 -3.50
C ASP A 188 15.28 -0.99 -3.94
N PRO A 189 15.07 -1.33 -5.22
CA PRO A 189 13.76 -1.78 -5.69
C PRO A 189 13.38 -3.12 -5.03
N PRO A 190 12.09 -3.34 -4.70
CA PRO A 190 11.62 -4.53 -3.97
C PRO A 190 11.55 -5.80 -4.82
N TRP A 191 11.89 -5.74 -6.09
CA TRP A 191 11.93 -6.89 -7.01
C TRP A 191 13.36 -7.40 -7.20
N GLY A 192 13.50 -8.67 -7.59
CA GLY A 192 14.79 -9.28 -7.88
C GLY A 192 15.25 -9.03 -9.34
N GLU A 193 15.69 -10.11 -10.02
CA GLU A 193 16.21 -10.02 -11.40
C GLU A 193 15.14 -9.68 -12.45
N ASP A 194 13.87 -10.00 -12.19
CA ASP A 194 12.76 -9.76 -13.11
C ASP A 194 11.74 -8.76 -12.50
N PRO A 195 11.73 -7.50 -12.96
CA PRO A 195 10.80 -6.47 -12.51
C PRO A 195 9.38 -6.60 -13.10
N ASP A 196 9.17 -7.34 -14.22
CA ASP A 196 7.90 -7.32 -14.96
C ASP A 196 6.69 -7.83 -14.14
N PRO A 197 6.78 -8.94 -13.36
CA PRO A 197 5.65 -9.38 -12.55
C PRO A 197 5.25 -8.36 -11.49
N TYR A 198 6.25 -7.72 -10.84
CA TYR A 198 6.02 -6.68 -9.87
C TYR A 198 5.38 -5.45 -10.51
N ALA A 199 5.97 -4.93 -11.59
CA ALA A 199 5.46 -3.80 -12.34
C ALA A 199 4.02 -4.05 -12.80
N THR A 200 3.74 -5.22 -13.38
CA THR A 200 2.39 -5.61 -13.80
C THR A 200 1.39 -5.55 -12.64
N SER A 201 1.75 -6.08 -11.47
CA SER A 201 0.85 -6.05 -10.30
C SER A 201 0.58 -4.63 -9.80
N VAL A 202 1.60 -3.78 -9.74
CA VAL A 202 1.50 -2.38 -9.32
C VAL A 202 0.67 -1.56 -10.31
N LEU A 203 0.92 -1.71 -11.61
CA LEU A 203 0.17 -0.99 -12.66
C LEU A 203 -1.32 -1.36 -12.66
N VAL A 204 -1.64 -2.63 -12.44
CA VAL A 204 -3.03 -3.07 -12.27
C VAL A 204 -3.66 -2.40 -11.05
N GLN A 205 -3.00 -2.41 -9.90
CA GLN A 205 -3.53 -1.85 -8.66
C GLN A 205 -3.74 -0.32 -8.74
N VAL A 206 -2.79 0.42 -9.30
CA VAL A 206 -2.93 1.88 -9.42
C VAL A 206 -4.04 2.26 -10.41
N THR A 207 -4.20 1.49 -11.49
CA THR A 207 -5.28 1.70 -12.47
C THR A 207 -6.65 1.34 -11.87
N GLU A 208 -6.75 0.25 -11.12
CA GLU A 208 -7.96 -0.14 -10.37
C GLU A 208 -8.40 0.99 -9.43
N ALA A 209 -7.50 1.49 -8.58
CA ALA A 209 -7.79 2.58 -7.66
C ALA A 209 -8.23 3.87 -8.38
N ALA A 210 -7.62 4.19 -9.51
CA ALA A 210 -8.00 5.33 -10.34
C ALA A 210 -9.40 5.16 -10.97
N ALA A 211 -9.68 3.97 -11.52
CA ALA A 211 -10.99 3.64 -12.10
C ALA A 211 -12.10 3.67 -11.04
N GLU A 212 -11.86 3.18 -9.83
CA GLU A 212 -12.79 3.30 -8.71
C GLU A 212 -13.09 4.75 -8.32
N ARG A 213 -12.06 5.61 -8.29
CA ARG A 213 -12.24 7.05 -8.04
C ARG A 213 -13.12 7.68 -9.12
N ARG A 214 -12.84 7.35 -10.39
CA ARG A 214 -13.62 7.83 -11.53
C ARG A 214 -15.07 7.35 -11.47
N LEU A 215 -15.29 6.07 -11.20
CA LEU A 215 -16.63 5.49 -11.07
C LEU A 215 -17.44 6.20 -9.98
N ARG A 216 -16.86 6.46 -8.82
CA ARG A 216 -17.53 7.21 -7.74
C ARG A 216 -17.94 8.62 -8.19
N THR A 217 -17.11 9.28 -9.00
CA THR A 217 -17.43 10.62 -9.54
C THR A 217 -18.57 10.54 -10.55
N MET A 218 -18.53 9.59 -11.48
CA MET A 218 -19.57 9.39 -12.50
C MET A 218 -20.91 9.04 -11.86
N VAL A 219 -20.96 8.15 -10.88
CA VAL A 219 -22.18 7.79 -10.14
C VAL A 219 -22.77 9.01 -9.43
N ARG A 220 -21.96 9.85 -8.81
CA ARG A 220 -22.42 11.09 -8.16
C ARG A 220 -22.96 12.11 -9.17
N ALA A 221 -22.40 12.14 -10.37
CA ALA A 221 -22.85 13.01 -11.45
C ALA A 221 -24.08 12.47 -12.21
N GLY A 222 -24.50 11.23 -11.96
CA GLY A 222 -25.58 10.57 -12.68
C GLY A 222 -25.21 10.24 -14.13
N ASP A 223 -23.93 10.01 -14.42
CA ASP A 223 -23.45 9.66 -15.76
C ASP A 223 -23.89 8.23 -16.14
N ASP A 224 -24.66 8.11 -17.20
CA ASP A 224 -25.20 6.84 -17.69
C ASP A 224 -24.10 5.82 -18.08
N ARG A 225 -22.90 6.30 -18.39
CA ARG A 225 -21.74 5.47 -18.73
C ARG A 225 -21.08 4.83 -17.51
N ALA A 226 -21.51 5.16 -16.29
CA ALA A 226 -20.95 4.59 -15.06
C ALA A 226 -21.10 3.06 -15.00
N SER A 227 -22.17 2.50 -15.58
CA SER A 227 -22.40 1.04 -15.66
C SER A 227 -21.37 0.33 -16.54
N GLU A 228 -20.95 0.96 -17.65
CA GLU A 228 -19.92 0.42 -18.55
C GLU A 228 -18.55 0.39 -17.86
N LEU A 229 -18.16 1.51 -17.21
CA LEU A 229 -16.94 1.57 -16.44
C LEU A 229 -16.92 0.54 -15.31
N LYS A 230 -18.07 0.37 -14.63
CA LYS A 230 -18.20 -0.63 -13.56
C LYS A 230 -17.97 -2.04 -14.09
N HIS A 231 -18.53 -2.39 -15.24
CA HIS A 231 -18.34 -3.72 -15.85
C HIS A 231 -16.85 -4.02 -16.12
N LEU A 232 -16.14 -3.07 -16.76
CA LEU A 232 -14.70 -3.20 -17.01
C LEU A 232 -13.88 -3.33 -15.72
N LEU A 233 -14.28 -2.59 -14.68
CA LEU A 233 -13.63 -2.67 -13.37
C LEU A 233 -13.87 -4.02 -12.70
N ASP A 234 -15.10 -4.55 -12.75
CA ASP A 234 -15.45 -5.87 -12.21
C ASP A 234 -14.64 -6.99 -12.92
N GLU A 235 -14.43 -6.89 -14.24
CA GLU A 235 -13.56 -7.82 -15.00
C GLU A 235 -12.09 -7.78 -14.53
N LEU A 236 -11.55 -6.57 -14.33
CA LEU A 236 -10.19 -6.40 -13.82
C LEU A 236 -10.05 -7.03 -12.43
N VAL A 237 -10.97 -6.71 -11.51
CA VAL A 237 -10.95 -7.23 -10.15
C VAL A 237 -11.05 -8.76 -10.12
N ALA A 238 -11.96 -9.34 -10.92
CA ALA A 238 -12.11 -10.79 -11.02
C ALA A 238 -10.83 -11.47 -11.56
N ALA A 239 -10.21 -10.90 -12.60
CA ALA A 239 -8.97 -11.42 -13.15
C ALA A 239 -7.81 -11.36 -12.14
N ARG A 240 -7.68 -10.24 -11.40
CA ARG A 240 -6.66 -10.06 -10.36
C ARG A 240 -6.86 -11.05 -9.21
N GLN A 241 -8.08 -11.19 -8.70
CA GLN A 241 -8.42 -12.12 -7.62
C GLN A 241 -8.19 -13.59 -8.03
N GLY A 242 -8.43 -13.91 -9.29
CA GLY A 242 -8.15 -15.22 -9.85
C GLY A 242 -6.67 -15.48 -10.18
N GLY A 243 -5.76 -14.54 -9.89
CA GLY A 243 -4.34 -14.67 -10.20
C GLY A 243 -3.99 -14.58 -11.68
N ALA A 244 -4.94 -14.21 -12.53
CA ALA A 244 -4.77 -14.11 -13.99
C ALA A 244 -4.16 -12.75 -14.40
N TRP A 245 -2.95 -12.45 -13.95
CA TRP A 245 -2.31 -11.14 -14.09
C TRP A 245 -2.21 -10.63 -15.52
N GLY A 246 -1.98 -11.51 -16.50
CA GLY A 246 -1.99 -11.11 -17.91
C GLY A 246 -3.37 -10.68 -18.42
N VAL A 247 -4.46 -11.23 -17.87
CA VAL A 247 -5.83 -10.79 -18.16
C VAL A 247 -6.12 -9.48 -17.44
N ALA A 248 -5.75 -9.37 -16.17
CA ALA A 248 -5.90 -8.15 -15.36
C ALA A 248 -5.17 -6.96 -16.01
N HIS A 249 -3.96 -7.18 -16.52
CA HIS A 249 -3.19 -6.15 -17.23
C HIS A 249 -3.90 -5.66 -18.49
N ARG A 250 -4.48 -6.56 -19.31
CA ARG A 250 -5.26 -6.15 -20.49
C ARG A 250 -6.53 -5.38 -20.10
N ALA A 251 -7.21 -5.81 -19.05
CA ALA A 251 -8.38 -5.09 -18.53
C ALA A 251 -7.99 -3.69 -18.01
N ALA A 252 -6.85 -3.56 -17.30
CA ALA A 252 -6.31 -2.28 -16.87
C ALA A 252 -6.07 -1.32 -18.04
N ALA A 253 -5.50 -1.82 -19.15
CA ALA A 253 -5.28 -1.02 -20.36
C ALA A 253 -6.59 -0.46 -20.95
N GLN A 254 -7.72 -1.19 -20.83
CA GLN A 254 -9.04 -0.73 -21.28
C GLN A 254 -9.63 0.34 -20.36
N LEU A 255 -9.20 0.43 -19.11
CA LEU A 255 -9.64 1.42 -18.13
C LEU A 255 -8.92 2.76 -18.27
N LEU A 256 -7.71 2.81 -18.85
CA LEU A 256 -6.92 4.04 -18.97
C LEU A 256 -7.65 5.21 -19.67
N PRO A 257 -8.41 5.00 -20.78
CA PRO A 257 -9.17 6.08 -21.40
C PRO A 257 -10.23 6.71 -20.48
N TRP A 258 -10.79 5.91 -19.57
CA TRP A 258 -11.81 6.38 -18.62
C TRP A 258 -11.25 7.23 -17.50
N VAL A 259 -10.02 6.94 -17.08
CA VAL A 259 -9.35 7.66 -15.99
C VAL A 259 -8.96 9.07 -16.42
N GLY A 260 -8.52 9.25 -17.67
CA GLY A 260 -8.09 10.54 -18.21
C GLY A 260 -9.23 11.43 -18.76
N ALA A 261 -10.44 10.92 -18.86
CA ALA A 261 -11.59 11.70 -19.31
C ALA A 261 -12.04 12.66 -18.19
N SER A 262 -11.37 13.79 -18.04
CA SER A 262 -11.94 14.98 -17.40
C SER A 262 -13.17 15.36 -18.19
N GLY A 263 -14.35 15.53 -17.53
CA GLY A 263 -15.56 15.91 -18.21
C GLY A 263 -15.42 17.27 -18.91
N GLU A 264 -15.03 17.23 -20.17
CA GLU A 264 -15.19 18.30 -21.12
C GLU A 264 -16.27 17.84 -22.11
N GLU A 265 -17.49 18.24 -21.82
CA GLU A 265 -18.53 18.64 -22.75
C GLU A 265 -19.42 19.67 -22.08
#